data_b4e7f5d1cb14aedc018d53c1d1f4879a
#
_entry.id   b4e7f5d1cb14aedc018d53c1d1f4879a
#
_cell.length_a   1.000
_cell.length_b   1.000
_cell.length_c   1.000
_cell.angle_alpha   90.00
_cell.angle_beta   90.00
_cell.angle_gamma   90.00
#
_symmetry.space_group_name_H-M   'P 1'
#
loop_
_entity.id
_entity.type
_entity.pdbx_description
1 polymer ?
#
loop_
_entity_poly.entity_id
_entity_poly.type
_entity_poly.pdbx_seq_one_letter_code
_entity_poly.pdbx_strand_id
1 'polypeptide(L)'
;MTALREEICRQAGVLPGLKAAWPKEWRRVKEELPAAEQDWITFDDFRTFCAKRGVTEAKDQDALADSLHALGLMLSYQRDETLRGFGVLNPKWVTKGIYQMLNAPSLREAGGRFTLDSFAEVLPARSYPKRLHPFLLALMRKFQLSHPLDDTGHLHLIPELLTKEEPADLDQEFVAEECLNFVYRYDAVLPEGLLPRFIVDTYVHRQPKAAWRTGVVLERANCRALVRGDVQGRTVTIRVAGAPSGQRELLGIVREHFERLHRTYAKLPVTEIVPIPQSPGATVDYETLLKYERANRKQIAVIVGGDVIDLNVKELLDGVDLPGARRWANLRPLLGGMPVFISYSHKDMLYYDQLREALVPFERKGELTVWADRQIDAGQRWEGEILRELDRAVIVILLLSPSFLASEYVMEKEVPAALARQECVVVPIEVRPCRADKLELGEIQAIRPGGKAISQHDRVDDAWMEVTRHLDRVLARLTPSD
;
A
#
# COMPACT_ATOMS: atom_id res chain seq x y z
N MET A 1 9.70 -18.86 30.07
CA MET A 1 8.66 -19.57 29.26
C MET A 1 7.28 -19.53 29.93
N THR A 2 7.15 -19.80 31.23
CA THR A 2 5.85 -19.83 31.96
C THR A 2 5.17 -18.46 31.98
N ALA A 3 5.87 -17.37 32.34
CA ALA A 3 5.33 -16.01 32.41
C ALA A 3 4.82 -15.50 31.06
N LEU A 4 5.51 -15.81 29.94
CA LEU A 4 5.07 -15.43 28.60
C LEU A 4 3.78 -16.17 28.22
N ARG A 5 3.68 -17.46 28.56
CA ARG A 5 2.48 -18.25 28.33
C ARG A 5 1.29 -17.73 29.14
N GLU A 6 1.50 -17.37 30.39
CA GLU A 6 0.48 -16.79 31.27
C GLU A 6 -0.02 -15.45 30.73
N GLU A 7 0.90 -14.58 30.28
CA GLU A 7 0.51 -13.29 29.68
C GLU A 7 -0.25 -13.48 28.35
N ILE A 8 0.18 -14.41 27.49
CA ILE A 8 -0.56 -14.74 26.26
C ILE A 8 -1.98 -15.23 26.60
N CYS A 9 -2.12 -16.12 27.59
CA CYS A 9 -3.44 -16.62 28.02
C CYS A 9 -4.29 -15.48 28.59
N ARG A 10 -3.72 -14.58 29.36
CA ARG A 10 -4.41 -13.42 29.91
C ARG A 10 -4.91 -12.47 28.81
N GLN A 11 -4.06 -12.13 27.85
CA GLN A 11 -4.43 -11.28 26.71
C GLN A 11 -5.46 -11.96 25.82
N ALA A 12 -5.31 -13.25 25.55
CA ALA A 12 -6.30 -14.01 24.80
C ALA A 12 -7.67 -13.99 25.49
N GLY A 13 -7.71 -14.07 26.83
CA GLY A 13 -8.97 -14.09 27.60
C GLY A 13 -9.82 -12.81 27.52
N VAL A 14 -9.22 -11.69 27.08
CA VAL A 14 -9.91 -10.39 26.90
C VAL A 14 -10.23 -10.07 25.43
N LEU A 15 -9.91 -10.95 24.51
CA LEU A 15 -10.20 -10.72 23.08
C LEU A 15 -11.71 -10.68 22.82
N PRO A 16 -12.20 -9.70 22.05
CA PRO A 16 -13.59 -9.65 21.62
C PRO A 16 -13.96 -10.94 20.86
N GLY A 17 -15.09 -11.54 21.16
CA GLY A 17 -15.58 -12.73 20.48
C GLY A 17 -15.13 -14.07 21.07
N LEU A 18 -14.18 -14.11 22.02
CA LEU A 18 -13.77 -15.38 22.65
C LEU A 18 -14.94 -16.10 23.36
N LYS A 19 -15.90 -15.35 23.88
CA LYS A 19 -17.11 -15.83 24.56
C LYS A 19 -18.31 -16.02 23.63
N ALA A 20 -18.17 -15.79 22.32
CA ALA A 20 -19.24 -16.01 21.36
C ALA A 20 -19.61 -17.49 21.32
N ALA A 21 -20.89 -17.78 21.51
CA ALA A 21 -21.38 -19.16 21.45
C ALA A 21 -21.41 -19.60 19.97
N TRP A 22 -20.59 -20.59 19.64
CA TRP A 22 -20.63 -21.20 18.32
C TRP A 22 -21.82 -22.16 18.21
N PRO A 23 -22.56 -22.17 17.09
CA PRO A 23 -23.56 -23.19 16.80
C PRO A 23 -22.96 -24.61 16.94
N LYS A 24 -23.78 -25.58 17.32
CA LYS A 24 -23.31 -26.97 17.49
C LYS A 24 -22.70 -27.54 16.20
N GLU A 25 -23.30 -27.21 15.07
CA GLU A 25 -22.88 -27.60 13.74
C GLU A 25 -21.49 -27.06 13.40
N TRP A 26 -21.22 -25.80 13.75
CA TRP A 26 -19.93 -25.15 13.55
C TRP A 26 -18.83 -25.78 14.42
N ARG A 27 -19.15 -26.12 15.68
CA ARG A 27 -18.19 -26.83 16.54
C ARG A 27 -17.84 -28.20 15.97
N ARG A 28 -18.82 -28.95 15.46
CA ARG A 28 -18.61 -30.23 14.82
C ARG A 28 -17.69 -30.10 13.59
N VAL A 29 -17.90 -29.12 12.74
CA VAL A 29 -17.00 -28.85 11.61
C VAL A 29 -15.59 -28.55 12.12
N LYS A 30 -15.45 -27.66 13.13
CA LYS A 30 -14.16 -27.28 13.71
C LYS A 30 -13.39 -28.49 14.28
N GLU A 31 -14.07 -29.41 14.94
CA GLU A 31 -13.46 -30.56 15.58
C GLU A 31 -13.07 -31.67 14.58
N GLU A 32 -13.87 -31.86 13.54
CA GLU A 32 -13.68 -32.91 12.56
C GLU A 32 -12.81 -32.51 11.36
N LEU A 33 -12.70 -31.19 11.03
CA LEU A 33 -11.92 -30.71 9.91
C LEU A 33 -10.42 -31.04 10.00
N PRO A 34 -9.74 -30.90 11.16
CA PRO A 34 -8.31 -31.25 11.30
C PRO A 34 -8.03 -32.75 11.19
N ALA A 35 -9.03 -33.62 11.45
CA ALA A 35 -8.90 -35.04 11.33
C ALA A 35 -8.86 -35.60 9.90
N ALA A 36 -9.00 -34.69 8.90
CA ALA A 36 -9.07 -35.08 7.49
C ALA A 36 -7.70 -35.50 6.88
N GLU A 37 -6.61 -35.57 7.64
CA GLU A 37 -5.25 -35.96 7.20
C GLU A 37 -4.78 -35.29 5.88
N GLN A 38 -5.37 -34.13 5.54
CA GLN A 38 -5.12 -33.38 4.31
C GLN A 38 -4.48 -32.04 4.63
N ASP A 39 -3.50 -31.64 3.83
CA ASP A 39 -2.85 -30.34 3.98
C ASP A 39 -3.72 -29.18 3.48
N TRP A 40 -4.63 -29.45 2.57
CA TRP A 40 -5.49 -28.47 1.92
C TRP A 40 -6.82 -29.10 1.49
N ILE A 41 -7.83 -28.26 1.23
CA ILE A 41 -9.16 -28.65 0.76
C ILE A 41 -9.60 -27.66 -0.35
N THR A 42 -10.34 -28.15 -1.38
CA THR A 42 -11.03 -27.24 -2.27
C THR A 42 -12.21 -26.58 -1.54
N PHE A 43 -12.61 -25.37 -1.96
CA PHE A 43 -13.72 -24.73 -1.28
C PHE A 43 -15.06 -25.45 -1.52
N ASP A 44 -15.21 -26.12 -2.65
CA ASP A 44 -16.39 -26.97 -2.92
C ASP A 44 -16.43 -28.21 -2.01
N ASP A 45 -15.28 -28.85 -1.78
CA ASP A 45 -15.19 -29.95 -0.84
C ASP A 45 -15.44 -29.47 0.61
N PHE A 46 -14.96 -28.28 0.97
CA PHE A 46 -15.24 -27.65 2.26
C PHE A 46 -16.75 -27.40 2.43
N ARG A 47 -17.41 -26.85 1.42
CA ARG A 47 -18.88 -26.66 1.44
C ARG A 47 -19.62 -27.98 1.59
N THR A 48 -19.20 -29.00 0.84
CA THR A 48 -19.75 -30.35 0.96
C THR A 48 -19.53 -30.93 2.36
N PHE A 49 -18.35 -30.72 2.93
CA PHE A 49 -18.03 -31.16 4.29
C PHE A 49 -18.91 -30.47 5.34
N CYS A 50 -19.14 -29.17 5.20
CA CYS A 50 -20.03 -28.37 6.03
C CYS A 50 -21.48 -28.82 5.94
N ALA A 51 -21.99 -29.02 4.72
CA ALA A 51 -23.38 -29.44 4.48
C ALA A 51 -23.69 -30.80 5.12
N LYS A 52 -22.75 -31.77 5.05
CA LYS A 52 -22.87 -33.08 5.72
C LYS A 52 -22.96 -32.98 7.25
N ARG A 53 -22.59 -31.82 7.83
CA ARG A 53 -22.59 -31.55 9.28
C ARG A 53 -23.66 -30.57 9.72
N GLY A 54 -24.60 -30.25 8.82
CA GLY A 54 -25.73 -29.40 9.11
C GLY A 54 -25.54 -27.91 8.81
N VAL A 55 -24.38 -27.50 8.27
CA VAL A 55 -24.14 -26.11 7.81
C VAL A 55 -24.41 -26.09 6.31
N THR A 56 -25.67 -25.84 5.92
CA THR A 56 -26.13 -25.97 4.52
C THR A 56 -26.14 -24.66 3.76
N GLU A 57 -26.36 -23.53 4.46
CA GLU A 57 -26.44 -22.21 3.84
C GLU A 57 -25.05 -21.70 3.45
N ALA A 58 -24.91 -21.22 2.19
CA ALA A 58 -23.63 -20.71 1.66
C ALA A 58 -23.05 -19.57 2.51
N LYS A 59 -23.92 -18.67 2.99
CA LYS A 59 -23.52 -17.53 3.85
C LYS A 59 -22.93 -17.99 5.17
N ASP A 60 -23.51 -19.04 5.78
CA ASP A 60 -23.01 -19.60 7.05
C ASP A 60 -21.71 -20.36 6.85
N GLN A 61 -21.54 -21.03 5.69
CA GLN A 61 -20.30 -21.70 5.32
C GLN A 61 -19.16 -20.68 5.12
N ASP A 62 -19.42 -19.54 4.47
CA ASP A 62 -18.46 -18.48 4.28
C ASP A 62 -18.07 -17.83 5.63
N ALA A 63 -19.04 -17.53 6.48
CA ALA A 63 -18.81 -16.98 7.83
C ALA A 63 -18.03 -17.97 8.72
N LEU A 64 -18.28 -19.28 8.58
CA LEU A 64 -17.52 -20.31 9.26
C LEU A 64 -16.08 -20.39 8.75
N ALA A 65 -15.86 -20.28 7.42
CA ALA A 65 -14.52 -20.25 6.84
C ALA A 65 -13.72 -19.04 7.36
N ASP A 66 -14.32 -17.84 7.41
CA ASP A 66 -13.70 -16.64 7.98
C ASP A 66 -13.37 -16.83 9.48
N SER A 67 -14.25 -17.47 10.23
CA SER A 67 -14.03 -17.75 11.65
C SER A 67 -12.90 -18.76 11.87
N LEU A 68 -12.82 -19.81 11.04
CA LEU A 68 -11.74 -20.80 11.08
C LEU A 68 -10.40 -20.17 10.69
N HIS A 69 -10.41 -19.23 9.74
CA HIS A 69 -9.25 -18.44 9.35
C HIS A 69 -8.75 -17.56 10.51
N ALA A 70 -9.64 -16.83 11.14
CA ALA A 70 -9.32 -15.96 12.29
C ALA A 70 -8.74 -16.76 13.48
N LEU A 71 -9.16 -18.02 13.65
CA LEU A 71 -8.62 -18.94 14.66
C LEU A 71 -7.32 -19.65 14.23
N GLY A 72 -6.86 -19.45 13.00
CA GLY A 72 -5.66 -20.13 12.46
C GLY A 72 -5.84 -21.63 12.23
N LEU A 73 -7.07 -22.12 12.17
CA LEU A 73 -7.39 -23.54 11.95
C LEU A 73 -7.48 -23.91 10.48
N MET A 74 -7.76 -22.93 9.63
CA MET A 74 -7.76 -23.03 8.17
C MET A 74 -7.36 -21.68 7.59
N LEU A 75 -6.38 -21.63 6.68
CA LEU A 75 -6.13 -20.39 5.92
C LEU A 75 -7.10 -20.36 4.74
N SER A 76 -8.00 -19.39 4.75
CA SER A 76 -9.00 -19.18 3.72
C SER A 76 -9.05 -17.70 3.33
N TYR A 77 -9.04 -17.42 2.03
CA TYR A 77 -9.04 -16.06 1.48
C TYR A 77 -10.22 -15.90 0.52
N GLN A 78 -11.46 -16.00 1.03
CA GLN A 78 -12.66 -16.03 0.21
C GLN A 78 -12.92 -14.73 -0.56
N ARG A 79 -12.39 -13.60 -0.09
CA ARG A 79 -12.51 -12.29 -0.73
C ARG A 79 -11.46 -12.03 -1.81
N ASP A 80 -10.50 -12.93 -1.96
CA ASP A 80 -9.43 -12.84 -2.95
C ASP A 80 -9.75 -13.77 -4.11
N GLU A 81 -9.97 -13.22 -5.30
CA GLU A 81 -10.41 -13.99 -6.49
C GLU A 81 -9.41 -15.08 -6.89
N THR A 82 -8.13 -14.88 -6.63
CA THR A 82 -7.07 -15.82 -6.98
C THR A 82 -6.89 -16.91 -5.93
N LEU A 83 -7.27 -16.66 -4.69
CA LEU A 83 -7.06 -17.55 -3.54
C LEU A 83 -8.34 -18.23 -3.03
N ARG A 84 -9.53 -17.75 -3.39
CA ARG A 84 -10.81 -18.24 -2.86
C ARG A 84 -11.13 -19.70 -3.15
N GLY A 85 -10.46 -20.32 -4.14
CA GLY A 85 -10.72 -21.70 -4.55
C GLY A 85 -10.25 -22.78 -3.56
N PHE A 86 -9.42 -22.41 -2.58
CA PHE A 86 -8.79 -23.37 -1.67
C PHE A 86 -8.78 -22.90 -0.22
N GLY A 87 -8.82 -23.86 0.70
CA GLY A 87 -8.53 -23.69 2.11
C GLY A 87 -7.30 -24.52 2.49
N VAL A 88 -6.36 -23.94 3.23
CA VAL A 88 -5.21 -24.65 3.75
C VAL A 88 -5.52 -25.10 5.17
N LEU A 89 -5.54 -26.42 5.39
CA LEU A 89 -5.81 -27.04 6.68
C LEU A 89 -4.54 -27.16 7.52
N ASN A 90 -3.38 -27.30 6.86
CA ASN A 90 -2.08 -27.37 7.52
C ASN A 90 -1.20 -26.18 7.09
N PRO A 91 -1.13 -25.08 7.88
CA PRO A 91 -0.28 -23.94 7.54
C PRO A 91 1.20 -24.28 7.34
N LYS A 92 1.70 -25.34 8.00
CA LYS A 92 3.08 -25.81 7.82
C LYS A 92 3.34 -26.32 6.41
N TRP A 93 2.32 -26.82 5.72
CA TRP A 93 2.44 -27.25 4.32
C TRP A 93 2.79 -26.08 3.41
N VAL A 94 2.09 -24.94 3.51
CA VAL A 94 2.41 -23.70 2.75
C VAL A 94 3.82 -23.25 3.07
N THR A 95 4.14 -23.12 4.35
CA THR A 95 5.46 -22.65 4.79
C THR A 95 6.57 -23.57 4.25
N LYS A 96 6.39 -24.89 4.30
CA LYS A 96 7.34 -25.86 3.78
C LYS A 96 7.53 -25.74 2.26
N GLY A 97 6.43 -25.55 1.49
CA GLY A 97 6.49 -25.34 0.05
C GLY A 97 7.24 -24.08 -0.31
N ILE A 98 6.92 -22.97 0.35
CA ILE A 98 7.62 -21.68 0.15
C ILE A 98 9.10 -21.81 0.53
N TYR A 99 9.44 -22.44 1.65
CA TYR A 99 10.83 -22.67 2.04
C TYR A 99 11.60 -23.52 1.02
N GLN A 100 10.98 -24.52 0.39
CA GLN A 100 11.59 -25.27 -0.68
C GLN A 100 11.92 -24.39 -1.88
N MET A 101 11.00 -23.49 -2.27
CA MET A 101 11.26 -22.51 -3.33
C MET A 101 12.40 -21.56 -2.95
N LEU A 102 12.40 -21.00 -1.75
CA LEU A 102 13.45 -20.09 -1.27
C LEU A 102 14.82 -20.76 -1.12
N ASN A 103 14.89 -22.06 -0.95
CA ASN A 103 16.14 -22.80 -0.80
C ASN A 103 16.56 -23.58 -2.05
N ALA A 104 15.80 -23.47 -3.15
CA ALA A 104 16.11 -24.16 -4.39
C ALA A 104 17.42 -23.64 -5.01
N PRO A 105 18.45 -24.47 -5.24
CA PRO A 105 19.69 -24.06 -5.87
C PRO A 105 19.48 -23.45 -7.27
N SER A 106 18.61 -24.07 -8.08
CA SER A 106 18.28 -23.60 -9.43
C SER A 106 17.71 -22.18 -9.44
N LEU A 107 16.83 -21.83 -8.47
CA LEU A 107 16.27 -20.48 -8.37
C LEU A 107 17.31 -19.47 -7.88
N ARG A 108 18.23 -19.88 -7.02
CA ARG A 108 19.33 -19.03 -6.56
C ARG A 108 20.32 -18.74 -7.70
N GLU A 109 20.67 -19.73 -8.51
CA GLU A 109 21.50 -19.59 -9.70
C GLU A 109 20.84 -18.69 -10.75
N ALA A 110 19.50 -18.75 -10.87
CA ALA A 110 18.69 -17.85 -11.70
C ALA A 110 18.51 -16.43 -11.11
N GLY A 111 19.19 -16.09 -9.99
CA GLY A 111 19.05 -14.78 -9.32
C GLY A 111 17.64 -14.52 -8.80
N GLY A 112 16.94 -15.55 -8.35
CA GLY A 112 15.58 -15.47 -7.82
C GLY A 112 14.48 -15.39 -8.89
N ARG A 113 14.83 -15.48 -10.18
CA ARG A 113 13.86 -15.48 -11.28
C ARG A 113 13.25 -16.86 -11.44
N PHE A 114 11.94 -16.91 -11.62
CA PHE A 114 11.23 -18.17 -11.78
C PHE A 114 9.92 -17.99 -12.54
N THR A 115 9.40 -19.09 -13.07
CA THR A 115 8.11 -19.18 -13.71
C THR A 115 7.19 -20.13 -12.93
N LEU A 116 5.94 -20.24 -13.34
CA LEU A 116 5.03 -21.21 -12.74
C LEU A 116 5.53 -22.67 -12.89
N ASP A 117 6.25 -22.98 -13.98
CA ASP A 117 6.83 -24.31 -14.20
C ASP A 117 7.92 -24.65 -13.20
N SER A 118 8.64 -23.65 -12.70
CA SER A 118 9.69 -23.85 -11.69
C SER A 118 9.15 -24.49 -10.39
N PHE A 119 7.85 -24.31 -10.09
CA PHE A 119 7.23 -25.03 -8.97
C PHE A 119 7.25 -26.57 -9.17
N ALA A 120 7.02 -27.00 -10.42
CA ALA A 120 7.04 -28.44 -10.72
C ALA A 120 8.45 -29.05 -10.66
N GLU A 121 9.48 -28.25 -10.90
CA GLU A 121 10.89 -28.67 -10.81
C GLU A 121 11.36 -28.76 -9.36
N VAL A 122 10.88 -27.87 -8.49
CA VAL A 122 11.34 -27.74 -7.10
C VAL A 122 10.48 -28.52 -6.12
N LEU A 123 9.15 -28.53 -6.31
CA LEU A 123 8.23 -29.11 -5.34
C LEU A 123 7.83 -30.54 -5.68
N PRO A 124 7.81 -31.45 -4.69
CA PRO A 124 7.35 -32.84 -4.90
C PRO A 124 5.90 -32.89 -5.37
N ALA A 125 5.64 -33.44 -6.55
CA ALA A 125 4.32 -33.49 -7.19
C ALA A 125 3.24 -34.16 -6.32
N ARG A 126 3.61 -35.11 -5.44
CA ARG A 126 2.69 -35.78 -4.54
C ARG A 126 2.10 -34.84 -3.48
N SER A 127 2.94 -33.94 -2.94
CA SER A 127 2.52 -32.98 -1.90
C SER A 127 2.03 -31.67 -2.50
N TYR A 128 2.54 -31.28 -3.67
CA TYR A 128 2.26 -30.03 -4.36
C TYR A 128 1.87 -30.27 -5.83
N PRO A 129 0.67 -30.82 -6.08
CA PRO A 129 0.21 -31.09 -7.44
C PRO A 129 0.09 -29.77 -8.25
N LYS A 130 0.35 -29.85 -9.57
CA LYS A 130 0.39 -28.69 -10.47
C LYS A 130 -0.80 -27.73 -10.34
N ARG A 131 -1.99 -28.24 -10.05
CA ARG A 131 -3.21 -27.43 -9.85
C ARG A 131 -3.13 -26.44 -8.68
N LEU A 132 -2.19 -26.63 -7.74
CA LEU A 132 -1.98 -25.76 -6.57
C LEU A 132 -0.86 -24.73 -6.81
N HIS A 133 -0.07 -24.84 -7.86
CA HIS A 133 1.03 -23.91 -8.13
C HIS A 133 0.55 -22.47 -8.31
N PRO A 134 -0.56 -22.19 -9.05
CA PRO A 134 -1.11 -20.82 -9.12
C PRO A 134 -1.54 -20.28 -7.76
N PHE A 135 -2.11 -21.12 -6.90
CA PHE A 135 -2.49 -20.75 -5.54
C PHE A 135 -1.27 -20.42 -4.66
N LEU A 136 -0.20 -21.24 -4.71
CA LEU A 136 1.04 -20.97 -3.99
C LEU A 136 1.70 -19.68 -4.49
N LEU A 137 1.74 -19.46 -5.80
CA LEU A 137 2.25 -18.22 -6.38
C LEU A 137 1.44 -16.99 -5.92
N ALA A 138 0.11 -17.11 -5.91
CA ALA A 138 -0.75 -16.05 -5.43
C ALA A 138 -0.51 -15.74 -3.93
N LEU A 139 -0.28 -16.77 -3.11
CA LEU A 139 0.13 -16.59 -1.71
C LEU A 139 1.50 -15.90 -1.60
N MET A 140 2.50 -16.30 -2.39
CA MET A 140 3.81 -15.65 -2.40
C MET A 140 3.70 -14.18 -2.79
N ARG A 141 2.84 -13.83 -3.76
CA ARG A 141 2.57 -12.44 -4.14
C ARG A 141 1.87 -11.68 -3.03
N LYS A 142 0.83 -12.26 -2.43
CA LYS A 142 0.06 -11.66 -1.32
C LYS A 142 0.95 -11.32 -0.14
N PHE A 143 1.90 -12.18 0.19
CA PHE A 143 2.87 -11.95 1.27
C PHE A 143 4.13 -11.22 0.82
N GLN A 144 4.14 -10.67 -0.40
CA GLN A 144 5.27 -9.90 -0.94
C GLN A 144 6.60 -10.68 -0.97
N LEU A 145 6.53 -11.99 -1.10
CA LEU A 145 7.70 -12.87 -1.27
C LEU A 145 8.12 -12.99 -2.73
N SER A 146 7.22 -12.69 -3.66
CA SER A 146 7.51 -12.66 -5.09
C SER A 146 6.75 -11.55 -5.79
N HIS A 147 7.28 -11.14 -6.96
CA HIS A 147 6.67 -10.11 -7.80
C HIS A 147 6.80 -10.47 -9.28
N PRO A 148 5.78 -10.19 -10.13
CA PRO A 148 5.90 -10.38 -11.56
C PRO A 148 6.96 -9.44 -12.14
N LEU A 149 7.78 -9.96 -13.05
CA LEU A 149 8.81 -9.20 -13.77
C LEU A 149 8.35 -8.72 -15.14
N ASP A 150 7.23 -9.20 -15.62
CA ASP A 150 6.64 -8.87 -16.90
C ASP A 150 5.13 -8.58 -16.77
N ASP A 151 4.57 -7.90 -17.77
CA ASP A 151 3.15 -7.56 -17.80
C ASP A 151 2.25 -8.79 -18.01
N THR A 152 2.82 -9.90 -18.49
CA THR A 152 2.09 -11.15 -18.71
C THR A 152 1.97 -11.97 -17.44
N GLY A 153 2.77 -11.66 -16.42
CA GLY A 153 2.81 -12.41 -15.17
C GLY A 153 3.35 -13.84 -15.32
N HIS A 154 4.16 -14.10 -16.34
CA HIS A 154 4.86 -15.39 -16.52
C HIS A 154 6.15 -15.48 -15.74
N LEU A 155 6.95 -14.41 -15.75
CA LEU A 155 8.22 -14.35 -15.06
C LEU A 155 8.08 -13.64 -13.72
N HIS A 156 8.62 -14.23 -12.66
CA HIS A 156 8.58 -13.71 -11.29
C HIS A 156 9.97 -13.57 -10.69
N LEU A 157 10.09 -12.74 -9.66
CA LEU A 157 11.27 -12.57 -8.83
C LEU A 157 10.96 -12.92 -7.38
N ILE A 158 11.88 -13.65 -6.75
CA ILE A 158 11.98 -13.78 -5.29
C ILE A 158 13.15 -12.90 -4.83
N PRO A 159 12.92 -11.73 -4.23
CA PRO A 159 14.00 -10.79 -3.86
C PRO A 159 15.00 -11.38 -2.86
N GLU A 160 14.56 -12.29 -1.99
CA GLU A 160 15.42 -12.98 -1.03
C GLU A 160 16.53 -13.83 -1.69
N LEU A 161 16.35 -14.20 -2.96
CA LEU A 161 17.32 -14.97 -3.73
C LEU A 161 18.25 -14.11 -4.59
N LEU A 162 18.10 -12.79 -4.56
CA LEU A 162 19.05 -11.88 -5.18
C LEU A 162 20.46 -12.07 -4.60
N THR A 163 21.47 -11.78 -5.41
CA THR A 163 22.88 -11.78 -4.94
C THR A 163 23.05 -10.92 -3.70
N LYS A 164 23.97 -11.30 -2.83
CA LYS A 164 24.39 -10.44 -1.71
C LYS A 164 25.39 -9.39 -2.15
N GLU A 165 26.11 -9.68 -3.25
CA GLU A 165 27.14 -8.82 -3.78
C GLU A 165 26.50 -7.65 -4.53
N GLU A 166 26.96 -6.48 -4.21
CA GLU A 166 26.61 -5.26 -4.91
C GLU A 166 27.33 -5.23 -6.27
N PRO A 167 26.69 -4.74 -7.36
CA PRO A 167 27.38 -4.51 -8.63
C PRO A 167 28.59 -3.60 -8.44
N ALA A 168 29.70 -3.95 -9.10
CA ALA A 168 30.89 -3.12 -9.13
C ALA A 168 30.59 -1.74 -9.75
N ASP A 169 31.40 -0.75 -9.39
CA ASP A 169 31.42 0.60 -9.98
C ASP A 169 30.24 1.54 -9.62
N LEU A 170 29.28 1.13 -8.79
CA LEU A 170 28.17 2.02 -8.40
C LEU A 170 28.64 3.28 -7.65
N ASP A 171 29.69 3.22 -6.87
CA ASP A 171 30.23 4.40 -6.20
C ASP A 171 30.87 5.40 -7.18
N GLN A 172 31.36 4.94 -8.34
CA GLN A 172 31.84 5.81 -9.42
C GLN A 172 30.69 6.45 -10.21
N GLU A 173 29.58 5.74 -10.36
CA GLU A 173 28.40 6.27 -11.02
C GLU A 173 27.59 7.23 -10.14
N PHE A 174 27.61 7.02 -8.82
CA PHE A 174 26.85 7.80 -7.84
C PHE A 174 27.77 8.54 -6.88
N VAL A 175 28.62 9.43 -7.43
CA VAL A 175 29.51 10.28 -6.64
C VAL A 175 28.68 11.17 -5.71
N ALA A 176 28.96 11.13 -4.42
CA ALA A 176 28.12 11.75 -3.40
C ALA A 176 27.97 13.27 -3.60
N GLU A 177 29.02 13.94 -4.08
CA GLU A 177 29.05 15.38 -4.33
C GLU A 177 28.22 15.82 -5.54
N GLU A 178 27.98 14.91 -6.49
CA GLU A 178 27.24 15.14 -7.73
C GLU A 178 25.79 14.70 -7.65
N CYS A 179 25.45 13.94 -6.57
CA CYS A 179 24.13 13.36 -6.37
C CYS A 179 23.33 14.16 -5.35
N LEU A 180 22.01 14.11 -5.51
CA LEU A 180 21.08 14.43 -4.44
C LEU A 180 21.10 13.29 -3.42
N ASN A 181 21.45 13.60 -2.16
CA ASN A 181 21.62 12.62 -1.10
C ASN A 181 20.50 12.71 -0.07
N PHE A 182 20.03 11.54 0.40
CA PHE A 182 19.06 11.42 1.47
C PHE A 182 19.29 10.13 2.26
N VAL A 183 19.04 10.14 3.57
CA VAL A 183 19.30 8.96 4.41
C VAL A 183 18.15 8.74 5.38
N TYR A 184 17.68 7.50 5.47
CA TYR A 184 16.87 7.02 6.59
C TYR A 184 17.77 6.38 7.63
N ARG A 185 17.67 6.81 8.88
CA ARG A 185 18.35 6.21 10.03
C ARG A 185 17.35 5.59 10.99
N TYR A 186 17.58 4.34 11.34
CA TYR A 186 16.71 3.55 12.22
C TYR A 186 17.34 3.45 13.60
N ASP A 187 16.60 3.81 14.65
CA ASP A 187 17.16 3.89 16.01
C ASP A 187 17.52 2.51 16.58
N ALA A 188 16.69 1.49 16.32
CA ALA A 188 16.89 0.15 16.85
C ALA A 188 17.53 -0.81 15.84
N VAL A 189 16.79 -1.19 14.80
CA VAL A 189 17.22 -2.13 13.76
C VAL A 189 16.70 -1.68 12.40
N LEU A 190 17.45 -1.98 11.34
CA LEU A 190 16.91 -1.96 9.98
C LEU A 190 16.12 -3.27 9.78
N PRO A 191 14.78 -3.23 9.57
CA PRO A 191 14.00 -4.45 9.43
C PRO A 191 14.47 -5.28 8.22
N GLU A 192 14.72 -6.57 8.42
CA GLU A 192 15.25 -7.47 7.37
C GLU A 192 14.36 -7.51 6.11
N GLY A 193 13.03 -7.46 6.26
CA GLY A 193 12.09 -7.47 5.16
C GLY A 193 11.90 -6.14 4.43
N LEU A 194 12.47 -5.02 4.92
CA LEU A 194 12.19 -3.69 4.39
C LEU A 194 12.69 -3.50 2.95
N LEU A 195 13.97 -3.81 2.69
CA LEU A 195 14.55 -3.66 1.35
C LEU A 195 14.02 -4.67 0.33
N PRO A 196 13.86 -5.97 0.65
CA PRO A 196 13.17 -6.91 -0.23
C PRO A 196 11.79 -6.42 -0.66
N ARG A 197 10.98 -5.90 0.27
CA ARG A 197 9.65 -5.33 -0.03
C ARG A 197 9.76 -4.06 -0.88
N PHE A 198 10.71 -3.19 -0.57
CA PHE A 198 10.97 -2.00 -1.38
C PHE A 198 11.38 -2.37 -2.82
N ILE A 199 12.24 -3.38 -3.01
CA ILE A 199 12.65 -3.87 -4.33
C ILE A 199 11.43 -4.39 -5.11
N VAL A 200 10.54 -5.11 -4.46
CA VAL A 200 9.28 -5.60 -5.06
C VAL A 200 8.39 -4.43 -5.48
N ASP A 201 8.12 -3.51 -4.55
CA ASP A 201 7.22 -2.38 -4.77
C ASP A 201 7.69 -1.41 -5.88
N THR A 202 9.01 -1.28 -6.04
CA THR A 202 9.60 -0.33 -7.00
C THR A 202 10.06 -0.98 -8.30
N TYR A 203 9.66 -2.22 -8.56
CA TYR A 203 10.12 -2.98 -9.72
C TYR A 203 9.96 -2.23 -11.05
N VAL A 204 8.84 -1.54 -11.25
CA VAL A 204 8.51 -0.80 -12.48
C VAL A 204 9.53 0.32 -12.81
N HIS A 205 10.23 0.83 -11.78
CA HIS A 205 11.17 1.95 -11.90
C HIS A 205 12.65 1.54 -11.84
N ARG A 206 12.96 0.25 -11.93
CA ARG A 206 14.33 -0.24 -11.78
C ARG A 206 14.90 -0.80 -13.07
N GLN A 207 16.21 -0.78 -13.17
CA GLN A 207 16.92 -1.50 -14.23
C GLN A 207 16.97 -3.01 -13.91
N PRO A 208 16.70 -3.90 -14.89
CA PRO A 208 16.58 -5.35 -14.65
C PRO A 208 17.81 -6.04 -14.05
N LYS A 209 19.00 -5.44 -14.18
CA LYS A 209 20.27 -6.04 -13.71
C LYS A 209 20.87 -5.36 -12.48
N ALA A 210 20.24 -4.34 -11.94
CA ALA A 210 20.79 -3.52 -10.88
C ALA A 210 20.00 -3.67 -9.57
N ALA A 211 19.76 -4.91 -9.14
CA ALA A 211 19.16 -5.21 -7.86
C ALA A 211 19.95 -6.32 -7.16
N TRP A 212 20.19 -6.13 -5.86
CA TRP A 212 20.82 -7.10 -4.98
C TRP A 212 20.08 -7.10 -3.64
N ARG A 213 20.41 -8.02 -2.74
CA ARG A 213 19.60 -8.23 -1.51
C ARG A 213 19.44 -6.98 -0.65
N THR A 214 20.44 -6.12 -0.61
CA THR A 214 20.47 -4.92 0.25
C THR A 214 20.36 -3.62 -0.52
N GLY A 215 20.05 -3.66 -1.83
CA GLY A 215 19.90 -2.43 -2.59
C GLY A 215 19.39 -2.62 -4.00
N VAL A 216 19.11 -1.49 -4.64
CA VAL A 216 18.57 -1.45 -6.00
C VAL A 216 18.93 -0.11 -6.66
N VAL A 217 19.10 -0.13 -7.96
CA VAL A 217 19.14 1.08 -8.80
C VAL A 217 17.79 1.23 -9.50
N LEU A 218 17.17 2.37 -9.32
CA LEU A 218 15.93 2.77 -9.99
C LEU A 218 16.26 3.74 -11.11
N GLU A 219 15.46 3.73 -12.18
CA GLU A 219 15.62 4.66 -13.30
C GLU A 219 14.27 5.27 -13.68
N ARG A 220 14.25 6.59 -13.85
CA ARG A 220 13.10 7.33 -14.36
C ARG A 220 13.54 8.66 -15.00
N ALA A 221 13.01 8.97 -16.18
CA ALA A 221 13.20 10.27 -16.85
C ALA A 221 14.67 10.76 -16.89
N ASN A 222 15.60 9.88 -17.30
CA ASN A 222 17.03 10.14 -17.34
C ASN A 222 17.69 10.44 -15.99
N CYS A 223 17.02 10.12 -14.88
CA CYS A 223 17.58 10.14 -13.54
C CYS A 223 17.69 8.72 -13.01
N ARG A 224 18.72 8.47 -12.20
CA ARG A 224 18.97 7.16 -11.56
C ARG A 224 19.09 7.33 -10.06
N ALA A 225 18.46 6.46 -9.30
CA ALA A 225 18.54 6.47 -7.85
C ALA A 225 19.16 5.16 -7.35
N LEU A 226 20.27 5.27 -6.66
CA LEU A 226 20.88 4.20 -5.89
C LEU A 226 20.25 4.18 -4.49
N VAL A 227 19.60 3.09 -4.15
CA VAL A 227 19.06 2.83 -2.81
C VAL A 227 19.85 1.69 -2.19
N ARG A 228 20.55 1.95 -1.09
CA ARG A 228 21.47 1.01 -0.44
C ARG A 228 21.16 0.93 1.05
N GLY A 229 20.96 -0.28 1.58
CA GLY A 229 20.80 -0.52 3.01
C GLY A 229 22.08 -1.00 3.67
N ASP A 230 22.41 -0.38 4.78
CA ASP A 230 23.45 -0.84 5.71
C ASP A 230 22.79 -1.35 6.99
N VAL A 231 22.79 -2.69 7.14
CA VAL A 231 22.19 -3.35 8.30
C VAL A 231 22.97 -3.02 9.59
N GLN A 232 24.29 -2.95 9.52
CA GLN A 232 25.14 -2.65 10.68
C GLN A 232 25.04 -1.18 11.08
N GLY A 233 25.09 -0.27 10.11
CA GLY A 233 24.89 1.16 10.30
C GLY A 233 23.42 1.53 10.54
N ARG A 234 22.49 0.62 10.37
CA ARG A 234 21.04 0.83 10.53
C ARG A 234 20.53 1.99 9.67
N THR A 235 21.02 2.08 8.44
CA THR A 235 20.67 3.16 7.52
C THR A 235 20.24 2.65 6.17
N VAL A 236 19.42 3.44 5.50
CA VAL A 236 19.18 3.33 4.06
C VAL A 236 19.65 4.64 3.43
N THR A 237 20.66 4.55 2.58
CA THR A 237 21.20 5.67 1.83
C THR A 237 20.57 5.72 0.45
N ILE A 238 20.16 6.91 0.03
CA ILE A 238 19.60 7.17 -1.29
C ILE A 238 20.48 8.23 -1.95
N ARG A 239 20.99 7.91 -3.16
CA ARG A 239 21.73 8.85 -4.00
C ARG A 239 21.06 8.94 -5.35
N VAL A 240 20.68 10.13 -5.78
CA VAL A 240 20.00 10.33 -7.05
C VAL A 240 20.88 11.15 -7.98
N ALA A 241 21.28 10.57 -9.11
CA ALA A 241 22.05 11.19 -10.17
C ALA A 241 21.12 11.65 -11.31
N GLY A 242 21.51 12.69 -12.05
CA GLY A 242 20.77 13.24 -13.20
C GLY A 242 20.46 14.72 -13.09
N ALA A 243 19.49 15.21 -13.85
CA ALA A 243 19.11 16.62 -13.80
C ALA A 243 18.41 16.99 -12.48
N PRO A 244 18.67 18.19 -11.91
CA PRO A 244 18.18 18.57 -10.57
C PRO A 244 16.67 18.47 -10.35
N SER A 245 15.84 18.77 -11.34
CA SER A 245 14.38 18.63 -11.27
C SER A 245 13.96 17.18 -11.18
N GLY A 246 14.52 16.32 -12.04
CA GLY A 246 14.24 14.89 -12.05
C GLY A 246 14.83 14.15 -10.83
N GLN A 247 15.97 14.62 -10.30
CA GLN A 247 16.51 14.08 -9.05
C GLN A 247 15.50 14.18 -7.90
N ARG A 248 14.89 15.36 -7.72
CA ARG A 248 13.89 15.58 -6.65
C ARG A 248 12.61 14.78 -6.88
N GLU A 249 12.16 14.69 -8.12
CA GLU A 249 11.00 13.85 -8.47
C GLU A 249 11.27 12.40 -8.11
N LEU A 250 12.41 11.83 -8.53
CA LEU A 250 12.75 10.44 -8.27
C LEU A 250 12.99 10.19 -6.77
N LEU A 251 13.60 11.13 -6.04
CA LEU A 251 13.72 11.04 -4.58
C LEU A 251 12.33 11.01 -3.91
N GLY A 252 11.41 11.87 -4.36
CA GLY A 252 10.03 11.87 -3.87
C GLY A 252 9.35 10.50 -4.01
N ILE A 253 9.54 9.86 -5.17
CA ILE A 253 9.07 8.49 -5.44
C ILE A 253 9.63 7.49 -4.42
N VAL A 254 10.93 7.50 -4.25
CA VAL A 254 11.62 6.59 -3.32
C VAL A 254 11.12 6.81 -1.88
N ARG A 255 11.01 8.07 -1.45
CA ARG A 255 10.54 8.43 -0.11
C ARG A 255 9.10 7.96 0.13
N GLU A 256 8.21 8.13 -0.84
CA GLU A 256 6.82 7.67 -0.73
C GLU A 256 6.72 6.15 -0.53
N HIS A 257 7.49 5.36 -1.32
CA HIS A 257 7.53 3.91 -1.14
C HIS A 257 8.02 3.53 0.26
N PHE A 258 9.08 4.19 0.77
CA PHE A 258 9.55 3.95 2.13
C PHE A 258 8.53 4.33 3.19
N GLU A 259 7.82 5.44 3.05
CA GLU A 259 6.77 5.83 4.01
C GLU A 259 5.65 4.80 4.07
N ARG A 260 5.18 4.32 2.91
CA ARG A 260 4.19 3.26 2.85
C ARG A 260 4.67 2.00 3.56
N LEU A 261 5.92 1.60 3.34
CA LEU A 261 6.52 0.47 4.02
C LEU A 261 6.69 0.70 5.53
N HIS A 262 7.20 1.86 5.95
CA HIS A 262 7.37 2.20 7.37
C HIS A 262 6.06 2.09 8.15
N ARG A 263 4.93 2.47 7.55
CA ARG A 263 3.60 2.37 8.17
C ARG A 263 3.15 0.93 8.44
N THR A 264 3.70 -0.05 7.73
CA THR A 264 3.37 -1.47 7.99
C THR A 264 4.03 -2.01 9.25
N TYR A 265 4.99 -1.28 9.81
CA TYR A 265 5.68 -1.65 11.05
C TYR A 265 5.10 -0.87 12.23
N ALA A 266 4.62 -1.58 13.25
CA ALA A 266 4.15 -0.94 14.47
C ALA A 266 5.33 -0.27 15.21
N LYS A 267 5.32 1.07 15.30
CA LYS A 267 6.34 1.85 16.03
C LYS A 267 7.78 1.64 15.53
N LEU A 268 8.00 1.82 14.25
CA LEU A 268 9.36 1.87 13.70
C LEU A 268 9.91 3.30 13.82
N PRO A 269 10.79 3.60 14.78
CA PRO A 269 11.40 4.91 14.89
C PRO A 269 12.43 5.07 13.76
N VAL A 270 12.18 6.02 12.89
CA VAL A 270 13.02 6.35 11.74
C VAL A 270 13.20 7.86 11.67
N THR A 271 14.45 8.29 11.46
CA THR A 271 14.81 9.69 11.27
C THR A 271 15.21 9.92 9.82
N GLU A 272 14.58 10.91 9.18
CA GLU A 272 14.95 11.38 7.85
C GLU A 272 16.09 12.39 7.95
N ILE A 273 17.16 12.19 7.20
CA ILE A 273 18.39 12.95 7.30
C ILE A 273 18.77 13.51 5.94
N VAL A 274 19.11 14.78 5.93
CA VAL A 274 19.67 15.49 4.77
C VAL A 274 21.18 15.64 4.99
N PRO A 275 22.03 14.93 4.23
CA PRO A 275 23.46 15.16 4.22
C PRO A 275 23.79 16.57 3.70
N ILE A 276 24.80 17.21 4.29
CA ILE A 276 25.24 18.55 3.88
C ILE A 276 26.22 18.40 2.72
N PRO A 277 25.92 18.92 1.51
CA PRO A 277 26.73 18.66 0.31
C PRO A 277 28.20 19.07 0.41
N GLN A 278 28.47 20.14 1.17
CA GLN A 278 29.81 20.76 1.29
C GLN A 278 30.60 20.24 2.51
N SER A 279 30.06 19.33 3.29
CA SER A 279 30.67 18.87 4.54
C SER A 279 30.44 17.36 4.73
N PRO A 280 31.32 16.51 4.19
CA PRO A 280 31.22 15.07 4.31
C PRO A 280 31.07 14.62 5.76
N GLY A 281 30.03 13.81 6.04
CA GLY A 281 29.69 13.31 7.37
C GLY A 281 28.81 14.23 8.22
N ALA A 282 28.60 15.49 7.82
CA ALA A 282 27.65 16.39 8.47
C ALA A 282 26.24 16.19 7.93
N THR A 283 25.27 16.20 8.83
CA THR A 283 23.86 15.90 8.47
C THR A 283 22.90 16.77 9.26
N VAL A 284 21.74 17.05 8.71
CA VAL A 284 20.64 17.73 9.39
C VAL A 284 19.39 16.88 9.32
N ASP A 285 18.66 16.84 10.42
CA ASP A 285 17.35 16.20 10.48
C ASP A 285 16.35 16.97 9.63
N TYR A 286 15.66 16.27 8.73
CA TYR A 286 14.72 16.87 7.78
C TYR A 286 13.52 17.53 8.48
N GLU A 287 12.99 16.90 9.54
CA GLU A 287 11.90 17.49 10.31
C GLU A 287 12.33 18.78 11.03
N THR A 288 13.57 18.82 11.49
CA THR A 288 14.16 20.05 12.06
C THR A 288 14.20 21.16 11.03
N LEU A 289 14.61 20.89 9.79
CA LEU A 289 14.59 21.88 8.71
C LEU A 289 13.16 22.40 8.46
N LEU A 290 12.16 21.50 8.45
CA LEU A 290 10.75 21.89 8.30
C LEU A 290 10.26 22.78 9.45
N LYS A 291 10.68 22.50 10.71
CA LYS A 291 10.35 23.34 11.88
C LYS A 291 10.94 24.74 11.74
N TYR A 292 12.19 24.84 11.26
CA TYR A 292 12.84 26.13 11.00
C TYR A 292 12.15 26.93 9.88
N GLU A 293 11.75 26.26 8.80
CA GLU A 293 10.99 26.87 7.70
C GLU A 293 9.63 27.41 8.19
N ARG A 294 8.87 26.59 8.96
CA ARG A 294 7.59 27.02 9.57
C ARG A 294 7.74 28.22 10.51
N ALA A 295 8.85 28.26 11.24
CA ALA A 295 9.21 29.39 12.12
C ALA A 295 9.79 30.58 11.34
N ASN A 296 9.81 30.56 10.00
CA ASN A 296 10.40 31.56 9.11
C ASN A 296 11.87 31.88 9.45
N ARG A 297 12.61 30.90 9.96
CA ARG A 297 14.04 30.99 10.25
C ARG A 297 14.82 30.58 9.01
N LYS A 298 15.66 31.49 8.51
CA LYS A 298 16.40 31.31 7.24
C LYS A 298 17.67 30.47 7.40
N GLN A 299 18.26 30.44 8.58
CA GLN A 299 19.54 29.78 8.86
C GLN A 299 19.43 28.80 10.00
N ILE A 300 20.20 27.71 9.93
CA ILE A 300 20.41 26.73 10.97
C ILE A 300 21.91 26.60 11.23
N ALA A 301 22.33 26.73 12.48
CA ALA A 301 23.70 26.52 12.89
C ALA A 301 23.98 25.04 13.11
N VAL A 302 24.97 24.49 12.44
CA VAL A 302 25.39 23.09 12.53
C VAL A 302 26.87 23.03 12.88
N ILE A 303 27.27 22.11 13.78
CA ILE A 303 28.65 21.90 14.14
C ILE A 303 29.27 20.88 13.18
N VAL A 304 30.31 21.31 12.46
CA VAL A 304 31.05 20.47 11.51
C VAL A 304 32.53 20.55 11.82
N GLY A 305 33.16 19.42 12.16
CA GLY A 305 34.58 19.37 12.45
C GLY A 305 35.04 20.22 13.68
N GLY A 306 34.08 20.67 14.51
CA GLY A 306 34.32 21.55 15.65
C GLY A 306 33.95 23.01 15.39
N ASP A 307 33.73 23.41 14.15
CA ASP A 307 33.32 24.75 13.76
C ASP A 307 31.81 24.86 13.65
N VAL A 308 31.25 26.03 13.96
CA VAL A 308 29.83 26.33 13.76
C VAL A 308 29.63 26.92 12.37
N ILE A 309 28.85 26.25 11.52
CA ILE A 309 28.54 26.70 10.17
C ILE A 309 27.04 27.04 10.10
N ASP A 310 26.73 28.23 9.64
CA ASP A 310 25.34 28.64 9.34
C ASP A 310 24.94 28.21 7.95
N LEU A 311 23.93 27.35 7.86
CA LEU A 311 23.39 26.80 6.62
C LEU A 311 22.03 27.40 6.29
N ASN A 312 21.79 27.64 5.01
CA ASN A 312 20.51 28.14 4.52
C ASN A 312 19.46 27.01 4.52
N VAL A 313 18.45 27.16 5.36
CA VAL A 313 17.36 26.17 5.51
C VAL A 313 16.61 25.92 4.20
N LYS A 314 16.34 27.00 3.46
CA LYS A 314 15.62 26.90 2.18
C LYS A 314 16.44 26.15 1.13
N GLU A 315 17.72 26.40 1.02
CA GLU A 315 18.61 25.72 0.07
C GLU A 315 18.71 24.22 0.37
N LEU A 316 18.83 23.84 1.63
CA LEU A 316 18.85 22.42 2.03
C LEU A 316 17.52 21.72 1.70
N LEU A 317 16.39 22.38 1.99
CA LEU A 317 15.07 21.83 1.68
C LEU A 317 14.79 21.81 0.17
N ASP A 318 15.11 22.88 -0.56
CA ASP A 318 14.96 22.96 -2.03
C ASP A 318 15.90 21.97 -2.74
N GLY A 319 16.98 21.55 -2.07
CA GLY A 319 17.83 20.47 -2.53
C GLY A 319 17.10 19.12 -2.57
N VAL A 320 16.24 18.83 -1.60
CA VAL A 320 15.56 17.53 -1.45
C VAL A 320 14.12 17.54 -1.93
N ASP A 321 13.43 18.69 -1.88
CA ASP A 321 12.03 18.82 -2.28
C ASP A 321 11.83 19.94 -3.31
N LEU A 322 10.84 19.77 -4.18
CA LEU A 322 10.37 20.87 -5.01
C LEU A 322 9.76 21.96 -4.11
N PRO A 323 10.01 23.26 -4.36
CA PRO A 323 9.46 24.35 -3.54
C PRO A 323 7.95 24.33 -3.37
N GLY A 324 7.22 23.80 -4.36
CA GLY A 324 5.76 23.56 -4.29
C GLY A 324 5.37 22.37 -3.43
N ALA A 325 6.21 21.32 -3.37
CA ALA A 325 5.90 20.09 -2.63
C ALA A 325 5.85 20.30 -1.10
N ARG A 326 6.57 21.29 -0.58
CA ARG A 326 6.57 21.61 0.85
C ARG A 326 5.32 22.34 1.34
N ARG A 327 4.66 23.14 0.50
CA ARG A 327 3.32 23.67 0.81
C ARG A 327 2.30 22.54 0.96
N TRP A 328 2.60 21.42 0.32
CA TRP A 328 1.80 20.20 0.30
C TRP A 328 2.42 19.05 1.12
N ALA A 329 3.41 19.32 1.97
CA ALA A 329 4.10 18.29 2.77
C ALA A 329 3.20 17.58 3.81
N ASN A 330 1.98 18.10 4.03
CA ASN A 330 0.87 17.35 4.61
C ASN A 330 -0.07 16.76 3.53
N LEU A 331 0.17 17.08 2.25
CA LEU A 331 -0.66 16.76 1.09
C LEU A 331 0.29 16.28 -0.02
N ARG A 332 1.04 15.19 0.21
CA ARG A 332 1.89 14.64 -0.85
C ARG A 332 1.02 14.18 -2.00
N PRO A 333 1.17 14.75 -3.21
CA PRO A 333 0.66 14.08 -4.39
C PRO A 333 1.38 12.76 -4.49
N LEU A 334 0.63 11.69 -4.44
CA LEU A 334 1.08 10.37 -4.82
C LEU A 334 1.64 10.45 -6.24
N LEU A 335 2.63 9.66 -6.53
CA LEU A 335 3.13 9.44 -7.87
C LEU A 335 1.99 9.12 -8.82
N GLY A 336 1.65 10.08 -9.64
CA GLY A 336 0.56 9.93 -10.56
C GLY A 336 -0.62 10.86 -10.35
N GLY A 337 -0.54 11.89 -9.49
CA GLY A 337 -1.60 12.89 -9.38
C GLY A 337 -2.10 13.18 -7.96
N MET A 338 -3.02 14.12 -7.85
CA MET A 338 -3.64 14.48 -6.56
C MET A 338 -4.45 13.33 -5.99
N PRO A 339 -4.27 12.97 -4.70
CA PRO A 339 -5.03 11.89 -4.08
C PRO A 339 -6.51 12.23 -4.00
N VAL A 340 -7.32 11.36 -4.57
CA VAL A 340 -8.79 11.46 -4.56
C VAL A 340 -9.36 10.29 -3.77
N PHE A 341 -10.17 10.58 -2.78
CA PHE A 341 -10.99 9.62 -2.07
C PHE A 341 -12.43 9.69 -2.56
N ILE A 342 -13.05 8.54 -2.86
CA ILE A 342 -14.45 8.47 -3.27
C ILE A 342 -15.25 7.79 -2.16
N SER A 343 -16.10 8.55 -1.49
CA SER A 343 -17.06 8.04 -0.51
C SER A 343 -18.39 7.74 -1.19
N TYR A 344 -18.87 6.51 -1.05
CA TYR A 344 -20.11 6.05 -1.67
C TYR A 344 -20.80 4.94 -0.87
N SER A 345 -22.07 4.72 -1.09
CA SER A 345 -22.77 3.56 -0.56
C SER A 345 -22.56 2.34 -1.48
N HIS A 346 -22.30 1.15 -0.93
CA HIS A 346 -22.18 -0.08 -1.72
C HIS A 346 -23.38 -0.35 -2.66
N LYS A 347 -24.54 0.21 -2.36
CA LYS A 347 -25.72 0.14 -3.24
C LYS A 347 -25.59 1.01 -4.49
N ASP A 348 -24.61 1.91 -4.52
CA ASP A 348 -24.35 2.85 -5.61
C ASP A 348 -23.08 2.49 -6.40
N MET A 349 -22.66 1.23 -6.33
CA MET A 349 -21.47 0.70 -7.01
C MET A 349 -21.46 1.02 -8.51
N LEU A 350 -22.59 0.98 -9.18
CA LEU A 350 -22.72 1.31 -10.61
C LEU A 350 -22.18 2.73 -10.90
N TYR A 351 -22.55 3.71 -10.09
CA TYR A 351 -22.12 5.10 -10.28
C TYR A 351 -20.64 5.31 -9.89
N TYR A 352 -20.18 4.55 -8.91
CA TYR A 352 -18.77 4.49 -8.59
C TYR A 352 -17.93 3.98 -9.78
N ASP A 353 -18.31 2.86 -10.40
CA ASP A 353 -17.60 2.28 -11.54
C ASP A 353 -17.61 3.25 -12.75
N GLN A 354 -18.75 3.90 -13.04
CA GLN A 354 -18.85 4.92 -14.10
C GLN A 354 -17.96 6.14 -13.81
N LEU A 355 -17.92 6.64 -12.58
CA LEU A 355 -17.03 7.71 -12.21
C LEU A 355 -15.57 7.29 -12.37
N ARG A 356 -15.22 6.06 -11.95
CA ARG A 356 -13.86 5.52 -12.14
C ARG A 356 -13.43 5.53 -13.60
N GLU A 357 -14.30 5.10 -14.52
CA GLU A 357 -14.03 5.15 -15.95
C GLU A 357 -13.82 6.60 -16.43
N ALA A 358 -14.65 7.54 -15.98
CA ALA A 358 -14.54 8.95 -16.34
C ALA A 358 -13.25 9.61 -15.80
N LEU A 359 -12.65 9.07 -14.71
CA LEU A 359 -11.41 9.58 -14.12
C LEU A 359 -10.13 8.99 -14.73
N VAL A 360 -10.22 7.86 -15.48
CA VAL A 360 -9.05 7.23 -16.12
C VAL A 360 -8.19 8.18 -16.95
N PRO A 361 -8.75 9.13 -17.76
CA PRO A 361 -7.94 10.08 -18.51
C PRO A 361 -7.05 10.96 -17.62
N PHE A 362 -7.54 11.38 -16.46
CA PHE A 362 -6.79 12.18 -15.50
C PHE A 362 -5.69 11.36 -14.80
N GLU A 363 -5.97 10.12 -14.46
CA GLU A 363 -4.98 9.20 -13.88
C GLU A 363 -3.85 8.92 -14.89
N ARG A 364 -4.18 8.71 -16.17
CA ARG A 364 -3.17 8.49 -17.23
C ARG A 364 -2.28 9.70 -17.48
N LYS A 365 -2.80 10.90 -17.28
CA LYS A 365 -2.00 12.14 -17.36
C LYS A 365 -1.23 12.44 -16.08
N GLY A 366 -1.43 11.67 -15.02
CA GLY A 366 -0.83 11.92 -13.72
C GLY A 366 -1.41 13.13 -13.00
N GLU A 367 -2.62 13.56 -13.34
CA GLU A 367 -3.29 14.72 -12.73
C GLU A 367 -3.93 14.34 -11.39
N LEU A 368 -4.42 13.10 -11.25
CA LEU A 368 -4.98 12.59 -10.02
C LEU A 368 -4.71 11.08 -9.83
N THR A 369 -4.84 10.62 -8.58
CA THR A 369 -4.76 9.20 -8.19
C THR A 369 -5.96 8.88 -7.33
N VAL A 370 -6.78 7.93 -7.76
CA VAL A 370 -7.99 7.56 -7.04
C VAL A 370 -7.72 6.36 -6.14
N TRP A 371 -7.92 6.54 -4.84
CA TRP A 371 -7.96 5.43 -3.91
C TRP A 371 -9.34 4.76 -3.95
N ALA A 372 -9.36 3.43 -3.99
CA ALA A 372 -10.57 2.63 -4.04
C ALA A 372 -10.65 1.70 -2.84
N ASP A 373 -11.80 1.63 -2.21
CA ASP A 373 -12.17 0.74 -1.10
C ASP A 373 -11.89 -0.76 -1.41
N ARG A 374 -11.86 -1.14 -2.69
CA ARG A 374 -11.49 -2.49 -3.15
C ARG A 374 -10.02 -2.89 -2.92
N GLN A 375 -9.16 -1.97 -2.50
CA GLN A 375 -7.74 -2.20 -2.23
C GLN A 375 -7.44 -2.56 -0.77
N ILE A 376 -8.46 -2.66 0.08
CA ILE A 376 -8.29 -3.06 1.48
C ILE A 376 -8.08 -4.57 1.55
N ASP A 377 -6.86 -4.97 1.93
CA ASP A 377 -6.51 -6.37 2.17
C ASP A 377 -7.29 -6.96 3.35
N ALA A 378 -7.78 -8.20 3.16
CA ALA A 378 -8.48 -8.93 4.20
C ALA A 378 -7.56 -9.16 5.42
N GLY A 379 -7.94 -8.58 6.56
CA GLY A 379 -7.19 -8.65 7.83
C GLY A 379 -6.73 -7.30 8.38
N GLN A 380 -6.83 -6.23 7.61
CA GLN A 380 -6.64 -4.87 8.12
C GLN A 380 -7.92 -4.38 8.81
N ARG A 381 -7.78 -3.50 9.80
CA ARG A 381 -8.96 -2.86 10.42
C ARG A 381 -9.54 -1.88 9.41
N TRP A 382 -10.58 -2.31 8.72
CA TRP A 382 -11.28 -1.62 7.63
C TRP A 382 -11.53 -0.12 7.92
N GLU A 383 -12.06 0.19 9.10
CA GLU A 383 -12.34 1.56 9.53
C GLU A 383 -11.09 2.45 9.60
N GLY A 384 -9.99 1.90 10.13
CA GLY A 384 -8.74 2.66 10.27
C GLY A 384 -8.01 2.93 8.96
N GLU A 385 -8.26 2.14 7.91
CA GLU A 385 -7.69 2.33 6.57
C GLU A 385 -8.46 3.41 5.80
N ILE A 386 -9.79 3.30 5.80
CA ILE A 386 -10.67 4.30 5.17
C ILE A 386 -10.41 5.69 5.73
N LEU A 387 -10.38 5.84 7.06
CA LEU A 387 -10.13 7.14 7.69
C LEU A 387 -8.71 7.67 7.39
N ARG A 388 -7.73 6.80 7.26
CA ARG A 388 -6.37 7.20 6.86
C ARG A 388 -6.29 7.67 5.41
N GLU A 389 -6.93 6.98 4.49
CA GLU A 389 -6.94 7.39 3.09
C GLU A 389 -7.80 8.64 2.87
N LEU A 390 -8.89 8.77 3.61
CA LEU A 390 -9.65 10.00 3.67
C LEU A 390 -8.79 11.18 4.19
N ASP A 391 -7.98 10.93 5.23
CA ASP A 391 -7.08 11.95 5.80
C ASP A 391 -5.96 12.39 4.85
N ARG A 392 -5.63 11.57 3.86
CA ARG A 392 -4.64 11.87 2.82
C ARG A 392 -5.23 12.56 1.60
N ALA A 393 -6.51 12.38 1.37
CA ALA A 393 -7.14 12.89 0.16
C ALA A 393 -7.07 14.42 0.11
N VAL A 394 -6.67 14.94 -1.06
CA VAL A 394 -6.76 16.38 -1.40
C VAL A 394 -8.15 16.70 -1.90
N ILE A 395 -8.75 15.75 -2.60
CA ILE A 395 -10.13 15.85 -3.09
C ILE A 395 -10.91 14.67 -2.51
N VAL A 396 -12.04 14.96 -1.89
CA VAL A 396 -13.01 13.94 -1.46
C VAL A 396 -14.27 14.07 -2.28
N ILE A 397 -14.56 13.06 -3.07
CA ILE A 397 -15.81 12.99 -3.86
C ILE A 397 -16.86 12.23 -3.06
N LEU A 398 -18.02 12.83 -2.86
CA LEU A 398 -19.16 12.22 -2.18
C LEU A 398 -20.24 11.86 -3.21
N LEU A 399 -20.54 10.57 -3.41
CA LEU A 399 -21.63 10.14 -4.31
C LEU A 399 -22.97 10.13 -3.56
N LEU A 400 -23.68 11.25 -3.66
CA LEU A 400 -24.91 11.46 -2.92
C LEU A 400 -26.09 10.67 -3.50
N SER A 401 -26.73 9.91 -2.62
CA SER A 401 -27.93 9.11 -2.91
C SER A 401 -28.74 8.89 -1.64
N PRO A 402 -29.98 8.39 -1.72
CA PRO A 402 -30.73 7.97 -0.55
C PRO A 402 -30.00 6.91 0.29
N SER A 403 -29.26 6.00 -0.40
CA SER A 403 -28.50 4.94 0.28
C SER A 403 -27.24 5.47 0.96
N PHE A 404 -26.60 6.49 0.39
CA PHE A 404 -25.47 7.21 0.99
C PHE A 404 -25.91 7.89 2.29
N LEU A 405 -27.04 8.62 2.25
CA LEU A 405 -27.59 9.32 3.42
C LEU A 405 -28.08 8.37 4.52
N ALA A 406 -28.45 7.14 4.17
CA ALA A 406 -28.89 6.12 5.12
C ALA A 406 -27.73 5.31 5.74
N SER A 407 -26.48 5.55 5.34
CA SER A 407 -25.30 4.85 5.87
C SER A 407 -24.81 5.54 7.14
N GLU A 408 -25.01 4.93 8.32
CA GLU A 408 -24.51 5.45 9.60
C GLU A 408 -22.99 5.68 9.56
N TYR A 409 -22.23 4.72 9.03
CA TYR A 409 -20.77 4.82 8.95
C TYR A 409 -20.32 6.03 8.12
N VAL A 410 -20.90 6.22 6.95
CA VAL A 410 -20.57 7.34 6.07
C VAL A 410 -20.94 8.67 6.74
N MET A 411 -22.14 8.75 7.33
CA MET A 411 -22.65 9.97 7.93
C MET A 411 -21.99 10.34 9.26
N GLU A 412 -21.58 9.37 10.05
CA GLU A 412 -20.99 9.62 11.37
C GLU A 412 -19.46 9.68 11.35
N LYS A 413 -18.81 9.10 10.34
CA LYS A 413 -17.34 8.97 10.26
C LYS A 413 -16.74 9.69 9.07
N GLU A 414 -17.12 9.30 7.83
CA GLU A 414 -16.45 9.79 6.62
C GLU A 414 -16.79 11.26 6.32
N VAL A 415 -18.07 11.62 6.32
CA VAL A 415 -18.51 12.99 6.01
C VAL A 415 -17.98 14.01 7.02
N PRO A 416 -18.10 13.79 8.36
CA PRO A 416 -17.54 14.72 9.33
C PRO A 416 -16.02 14.83 9.24
N ALA A 417 -15.32 13.72 8.99
CA ALA A 417 -13.87 13.72 8.84
C ALA A 417 -13.43 14.51 7.61
N ALA A 418 -14.17 14.40 6.49
CA ALA A 418 -13.90 15.18 5.28
C ALA A 418 -14.15 16.68 5.48
N LEU A 419 -15.26 17.05 6.13
CA LEU A 419 -15.66 18.44 6.33
C LEU A 419 -14.82 19.17 7.39
N ALA A 420 -14.26 18.45 8.37
CA ALA A 420 -13.40 19.03 9.41
C ALA A 420 -12.04 19.52 8.87
N ARG A 421 -11.67 19.11 7.65
CA ARG A 421 -10.37 19.42 7.04
C ARG A 421 -10.45 20.66 6.16
N GLN A 422 -9.85 21.76 6.63
CA GLN A 422 -9.79 23.02 5.86
C GLN A 422 -8.98 22.93 4.56
N GLU A 423 -8.12 21.93 4.43
CA GLU A 423 -7.19 21.73 3.31
C GLU A 423 -7.71 20.72 2.27
N CYS A 424 -8.90 20.17 2.47
CA CYS A 424 -9.52 19.20 1.59
C CYS A 424 -10.63 19.85 0.77
N VAL A 425 -10.64 19.57 -0.54
CA VAL A 425 -11.73 19.99 -1.42
C VAL A 425 -12.79 18.89 -1.46
N VAL A 426 -13.94 19.16 -0.85
CA VAL A 426 -15.07 18.22 -0.89
C VAL A 426 -15.92 18.51 -2.14
N VAL A 427 -16.14 17.47 -2.95
CA VAL A 427 -16.90 17.55 -4.21
C VAL A 427 -18.10 16.59 -4.13
N PRO A 428 -19.27 17.08 -3.70
CA PRO A 428 -20.46 16.25 -3.69
C PRO A 428 -21.06 16.14 -5.10
N ILE A 429 -21.43 14.92 -5.51
CA ILE A 429 -22.08 14.62 -6.80
C ILE A 429 -23.40 13.91 -6.52
N GLU A 430 -24.50 14.44 -6.98
CA GLU A 430 -25.80 13.78 -6.80
C GLU A 430 -25.97 12.70 -7.89
N VAL A 431 -25.80 11.43 -7.49
CA VAL A 431 -25.93 10.30 -8.42
C VAL A 431 -27.36 9.79 -8.51
N ARG A 432 -28.14 9.86 -7.41
CA ARG A 432 -29.59 9.60 -7.40
C ARG A 432 -30.30 10.71 -6.62
N PRO A 433 -31.53 11.08 -7.01
CA PRO A 433 -32.28 12.13 -6.32
C PRO A 433 -32.37 11.87 -4.82
N CYS A 434 -31.87 12.81 -4.02
CA CYS A 434 -31.87 12.68 -2.55
C CYS A 434 -32.00 14.05 -1.87
N ARG A 435 -32.27 14.02 -0.57
CA ARG A 435 -32.36 15.22 0.27
C ARG A 435 -30.96 15.69 0.69
N ALA A 436 -30.13 16.07 -0.29
CA ALA A 436 -28.79 16.59 -0.04
C ALA A 436 -28.79 17.88 0.82
N ASP A 437 -29.91 18.59 0.87
CA ASP A 437 -30.14 19.72 1.75
C ASP A 437 -30.12 19.37 3.25
N LYS A 438 -30.18 18.09 3.60
CA LYS A 438 -30.04 17.58 4.96
C LYS A 438 -28.60 17.34 5.39
N LEU A 439 -27.67 17.35 4.44
CA LEU A 439 -26.24 17.32 4.73
C LEU A 439 -25.79 18.75 5.09
N GLU A 440 -25.18 18.93 6.25
CA GLU A 440 -24.59 20.20 6.67
C GLU A 440 -23.28 20.47 5.91
N LEU A 441 -23.37 20.57 4.57
CA LEU A 441 -22.21 20.84 3.69
C LEU A 441 -21.78 22.32 3.72
N GLY A 442 -22.43 23.17 4.51
CA GLY A 442 -22.16 24.61 4.54
C GLY A 442 -22.45 25.26 3.19
N GLU A 443 -21.46 25.97 2.63
CA GLU A 443 -21.57 26.64 1.33
C GLU A 443 -21.26 25.72 0.12
N ILE A 444 -20.96 24.43 0.37
CA ILE A 444 -20.57 23.48 -0.69
C ILE A 444 -21.81 23.01 -1.43
N GLN A 445 -21.87 23.30 -2.73
CA GLN A 445 -22.96 22.90 -3.60
C GLN A 445 -22.68 21.55 -4.25
N ALA A 446 -23.68 20.64 -4.28
CA ALA A 446 -23.58 19.39 -5.02
C ALA A 446 -23.60 19.62 -6.53
N ILE A 447 -22.74 18.91 -7.24
CA ILE A 447 -22.74 18.88 -8.70
C ILE A 447 -23.99 18.11 -9.15
N ARG A 448 -24.81 18.81 -9.95
CA ARG A 448 -26.01 18.30 -10.62
C ARG A 448 -25.90 18.66 -12.09
N PRO A 449 -25.40 17.80 -12.94
CA PRO A 449 -25.31 18.08 -14.38
C PRO A 449 -26.70 18.46 -14.93
N GLY A 450 -26.78 19.57 -15.67
CA GLY A 450 -28.06 20.07 -16.17
C GLY A 450 -29.13 20.25 -15.07
N GLY A 451 -28.77 20.40 -13.79
CA GLY A 451 -29.70 20.56 -12.65
C GLY A 451 -30.36 19.24 -12.19
N LYS A 452 -29.92 18.08 -12.67
CA LYS A 452 -30.50 16.75 -12.37
C LYS A 452 -29.44 15.82 -11.78
N ALA A 453 -29.89 14.77 -11.05
CA ALA A 453 -29.01 13.71 -10.62
C ALA A 453 -28.55 12.87 -11.82
N ILE A 454 -27.37 12.22 -11.70
CA ILE A 454 -26.80 11.38 -12.78
C ILE A 454 -27.81 10.36 -13.31
N SER A 455 -28.53 9.69 -12.42
CA SER A 455 -29.56 8.68 -12.77
C SER A 455 -30.75 9.19 -13.57
N GLN A 456 -30.93 10.49 -13.67
CA GLN A 456 -32.07 11.12 -14.37
C GLN A 456 -31.73 11.57 -15.79
N HIS A 457 -30.49 11.29 -16.24
CA HIS A 457 -30.05 11.60 -17.61
C HIS A 457 -30.30 10.42 -18.54
N ASP A 458 -30.85 10.70 -19.70
CA ASP A 458 -31.02 9.69 -20.78
C ASP A 458 -29.66 9.20 -21.30
N ARG A 459 -28.65 10.10 -21.29
CA ARG A 459 -27.27 9.80 -21.67
C ARG A 459 -26.35 10.08 -20.47
N VAL A 460 -26.06 9.06 -19.74
CA VAL A 460 -25.29 9.12 -18.48
C VAL A 460 -23.85 9.61 -18.75
N ASP A 461 -23.28 9.27 -19.91
CA ASP A 461 -21.93 9.70 -20.28
C ASP A 461 -21.82 11.23 -20.43
N ASP A 462 -22.85 11.89 -20.94
CA ASP A 462 -22.88 13.36 -21.08
C ASP A 462 -22.88 14.02 -19.67
N ALA A 463 -23.55 13.41 -18.70
CA ALA A 463 -23.56 13.88 -17.32
C ALA A 463 -22.17 13.73 -16.67
N TRP A 464 -21.49 12.61 -16.88
CA TRP A 464 -20.12 12.42 -16.40
C TRP A 464 -19.12 13.34 -17.06
N MET A 465 -19.31 13.66 -18.34
CA MET A 465 -18.50 14.67 -19.03
C MET A 465 -18.65 16.07 -18.40
N GLU A 466 -19.80 16.42 -17.88
CA GLU A 466 -20.01 17.68 -17.15
C GLU A 466 -19.33 17.64 -15.77
N VAL A 467 -19.39 16.52 -15.07
CA VAL A 467 -18.67 16.29 -13.81
C VAL A 467 -17.16 16.44 -14.02
N THR A 468 -16.60 15.82 -15.06
CA THR A 468 -15.15 15.91 -15.34
C THR A 468 -14.70 17.32 -15.64
N ARG A 469 -15.52 18.14 -16.35
CA ARG A 469 -15.22 19.58 -16.54
C ARG A 469 -15.24 20.37 -15.23
N HIS A 470 -16.03 19.96 -14.24
CA HIS A 470 -15.98 20.56 -12.90
C HIS A 470 -14.70 20.18 -12.17
N LEU A 471 -14.28 18.92 -12.29
CA LEU A 471 -13.02 18.47 -11.72
C LEU A 471 -11.81 19.16 -12.36
N ASP A 472 -11.80 19.39 -13.68
CA ASP A 472 -10.77 20.19 -14.35
C ASP A 472 -10.60 21.57 -13.70
N ARG A 473 -11.72 22.24 -13.38
CA ARG A 473 -11.69 23.54 -12.69
C ARG A 473 -11.19 23.46 -11.26
N VAL A 474 -11.52 22.37 -10.55
CA VAL A 474 -10.99 22.11 -9.20
C VAL A 474 -9.48 21.87 -9.28
N LEU A 475 -9.03 21.03 -10.20
CA LEU A 475 -7.62 20.74 -10.41
C LEU A 475 -6.84 22.00 -10.79
N ALA A 476 -7.37 22.82 -11.70
CA ALA A 476 -6.74 24.09 -12.11
C ALA A 476 -6.59 25.11 -10.94
N ARG A 477 -7.45 25.06 -9.94
CA ARG A 477 -7.33 25.90 -8.73
C ARG A 477 -6.31 25.34 -7.74
N LEU A 478 -6.13 24.02 -7.73
CA LEU A 478 -5.23 23.32 -6.83
C LEU A 478 -3.81 23.21 -7.39
N THR A 479 -3.65 23.26 -8.72
CA THR A 479 -2.35 23.35 -9.39
C THR A 479 -1.98 24.84 -9.50
N PRO A 480 -0.84 25.29 -8.93
CA PRO A 480 -0.36 26.64 -9.15
C PRO A 480 -0.11 26.85 -10.64
N SER A 481 -0.65 27.92 -11.21
CA SER A 481 -0.21 28.42 -12.51
C SER A 481 1.28 28.73 -12.42
N ASP A 482 2.06 28.25 -13.41
CA ASP A 482 3.51 28.48 -13.57
C ASP A 482 3.90 29.96 -13.48
#